data_10831e7a0b4e3e7ae9a1131871462178
#
_entry.id   10831e7a0b4e3e7ae9a1131871462178
#
_cell.length_a   1.000
_cell.length_b   1.000
_cell.length_c   1.000
_cell.angle_alpha   90.00
_cell.angle_beta   90.00
_cell.angle_gamma   90.00
#
_symmetry.space_group_name_H-M   'P 1'
#
loop_
_entity.id
_entity.type
_entity.pdbx_description
1 polymer ?
#
loop_
_entity_poly.entity_id
_entity_poly.type
_entity_poly.pdbx_seq_one_letter_code
_entity_poly.pdbx_strand_id
1 'polypeptide(L)'
;MKRNRIPALLLAMLLTLSLSVSAFAAGSTTATVPVTLTVDNQYRAVNVTVPSSLPVYVTNGTVITADNAKITNNSKTGAVQVTALSVTDGAYKVGSYDSFSGSKTIALKINSCVTKGAGKMSITKDAFPKIGAAQNLPLTYFAK
;
A
#
# COMPACT_ATOMS: atom_id res chain seq x y z
N MET A 1 -22.35 20.27 -40.21
CA MET A 1 -22.64 19.72 -38.86
C MET A 1 -21.30 19.44 -38.15
N LYS A 2 -20.93 20.26 -37.17
CA LYS A 2 -19.69 20.13 -36.42
C LYS A 2 -19.93 19.17 -35.24
N ARG A 3 -19.28 18.01 -35.26
CA ARG A 3 -19.28 17.08 -34.12
C ARG A 3 -18.23 17.54 -33.11
N ASN A 4 -18.68 18.11 -32.01
CA ASN A 4 -17.82 18.42 -30.85
C ASN A 4 -17.35 17.11 -30.23
N ARG A 5 -16.06 16.87 -30.29
CA ARG A 5 -15.41 15.82 -29.50
C ARG A 5 -15.05 16.41 -28.16
N ILE A 6 -15.73 15.98 -27.12
CA ILE A 6 -15.43 16.34 -25.75
C ILE A 6 -14.19 15.57 -25.33
N PRO A 7 -13.10 16.21 -24.91
CA PRO A 7 -11.94 15.52 -24.38
C PRO A 7 -12.29 14.90 -23.02
N ALA A 8 -12.04 13.62 -22.90
CA ALA A 8 -12.20 12.90 -21.65
C ALA A 8 -11.27 13.51 -20.60
N LEU A 9 -11.87 14.04 -19.56
CA LEU A 9 -11.19 14.64 -18.40
C LEU A 9 -10.47 13.50 -17.63
N LEU A 10 -9.16 13.56 -17.58
CA LEU A 10 -8.32 12.77 -16.69
C LEU A 10 -8.63 13.20 -15.24
N LEU A 11 -9.44 12.42 -14.56
CA LEU A 11 -9.65 12.58 -13.12
C LEU A 11 -8.53 11.84 -12.39
N ALA A 12 -7.40 12.49 -12.21
CA ALA A 12 -6.38 12.09 -11.27
C ALA A 12 -6.88 12.41 -9.86
N MET A 13 -7.50 11.43 -9.19
CA MET A 13 -7.93 11.57 -7.81
C MET A 13 -6.72 11.39 -6.90
N LEU A 14 -6.07 12.51 -6.59
CA LEU A 14 -5.05 12.60 -5.55
C LEU A 14 -5.78 12.55 -4.19
N LEU A 15 -5.96 11.37 -3.61
CA LEU A 15 -6.43 11.25 -2.24
C LEU A 15 -5.26 11.46 -1.29
N THR A 16 -5.01 12.71 -0.91
CA THR A 16 -4.22 13.05 0.27
C THR A 16 -5.12 12.91 1.50
N LEU A 17 -5.13 11.74 2.14
CA LEU A 17 -5.70 11.62 3.48
C LEU A 17 -4.68 12.14 4.51
N SER A 18 -4.88 13.37 4.96
CA SER A 18 -4.26 13.88 6.18
C SER A 18 -4.94 13.22 7.38
N LEU A 19 -4.30 12.22 7.97
CA LEU A 19 -4.74 11.62 9.24
C LEU A 19 -4.13 12.42 10.39
N SER A 20 -4.97 13.18 11.08
CA SER A 20 -4.65 13.74 12.40
C SER A 20 -4.55 12.61 13.41
N VAL A 21 -3.36 12.44 13.96
CA VAL A 21 -3.09 11.45 15.01
C VAL A 21 -3.47 12.05 16.35
N SER A 22 -4.56 11.56 16.94
CA SER A 22 -4.88 11.81 18.35
C SER A 22 -3.99 10.91 19.21
N ALA A 23 -3.12 11.52 20.02
CA ALA A 23 -2.30 10.81 20.99
C ALA A 23 -3.19 10.32 22.14
N PHE A 24 -3.38 9.02 22.28
CA PHE A 24 -3.90 8.41 23.51
C PHE A 24 -2.78 7.68 24.23
N ALA A 25 -2.60 8.08 25.47
CA ALA A 25 -1.68 7.46 26.40
C ALA A 25 -2.22 6.11 26.88
N ALA A 26 -1.30 5.20 27.14
CA ALA A 26 -1.38 3.92 27.82
C ALA A 26 -1.59 2.68 26.94
N GLY A 27 -0.53 2.02 26.58
CA GLY A 27 -0.44 0.56 26.47
C GLY A 27 -0.44 -0.06 25.08
N SER A 28 -0.93 0.58 24.03
CA SER A 28 -0.79 0.08 22.67
C SER A 28 -0.53 1.22 21.70
N THR A 29 0.60 1.21 21.02
CA THR A 29 0.90 2.17 19.99
C THR A 29 0.52 1.56 18.64
N THR A 30 -0.49 2.14 17.98
CA THR A 30 -0.85 1.77 16.60
C THR A 30 -0.07 2.67 15.67
N ALA A 31 0.79 2.09 14.84
CA ALA A 31 1.45 2.81 13.76
C ALA A 31 0.73 2.49 12.45
N THR A 32 0.27 3.52 11.75
CA THR A 32 -0.29 3.38 10.40
C THR A 32 0.76 3.83 9.40
N VAL A 33 1.13 2.94 8.51
CA VAL A 33 2.06 3.25 7.43
C VAL A 33 1.24 3.54 6.17
N PRO A 34 1.26 4.76 5.63
CA PRO A 34 0.59 5.05 4.37
C PRO A 34 1.28 4.30 3.23
N VAL A 35 0.52 3.44 2.56
CA VAL A 35 0.99 2.69 1.39
C VAL A 35 0.24 3.20 0.17
N THR A 36 0.98 3.73 -0.80
CA THR A 36 0.42 4.17 -2.08
C THR A 36 0.62 3.09 -3.12
N LEU A 37 -0.48 2.59 -3.67
CA LEU A 37 -0.50 1.68 -4.81
C LEU A 37 -0.83 2.46 -6.08
N THR A 38 0.02 2.32 -7.10
CA THR A 38 -0.28 2.83 -8.43
C THR A 38 -0.67 1.67 -9.33
N VAL A 39 -1.85 1.74 -9.93
CA VAL A 39 -2.34 0.78 -10.93
C VAL A 39 -2.31 1.45 -12.28
N ASP A 40 -1.57 0.88 -13.22
CA ASP A 40 -1.57 1.32 -14.63
C ASP A 40 -2.79 0.74 -15.35
N ASN A 41 -3.58 1.61 -15.96
CA ASN A 41 -4.85 1.27 -16.58
C ASN A 41 -4.80 1.59 -18.07
N GLN A 42 -4.62 0.56 -18.90
CA GLN A 42 -4.79 0.69 -20.35
C GLN A 42 -6.22 0.30 -20.78
N TYR A 43 -7.07 1.30 -20.95
CA TYR A 43 -8.31 1.25 -21.76
C TYR A 43 -9.52 0.42 -21.32
N ARG A 44 -9.65 0.02 -20.06
CA ARG A 44 -10.89 -0.60 -19.54
C ARG A 44 -11.28 -0.04 -18.19
N ALA A 45 -12.58 0.05 -17.90
CA ALA A 45 -13.06 0.40 -16.58
C ALA A 45 -12.54 -0.64 -15.58
N VAL A 46 -11.57 -0.24 -14.78
CA VAL A 46 -10.94 -1.08 -13.76
C VAL A 46 -11.56 -0.75 -12.42
N ASN A 47 -12.01 -1.77 -11.72
CA ASN A 47 -12.52 -1.67 -10.36
C ASN A 47 -11.60 -2.50 -9.45
N VAL A 48 -10.80 -1.81 -8.63
CA VAL A 48 -9.84 -2.45 -7.73
C VAL A 48 -10.05 -1.93 -6.32
N THR A 49 -10.13 -2.84 -5.37
CA THR A 49 -10.09 -2.52 -3.95
C THR A 49 -8.69 -2.79 -3.43
N VAL A 50 -8.09 -1.77 -2.81
CA VAL A 50 -6.80 -1.86 -2.13
C VAL A 50 -6.99 -1.51 -0.65
N PRO A 51 -6.18 -2.07 0.26
CA PRO A 51 -6.19 -1.65 1.65
C PRO A 51 -5.85 -0.16 1.77
N SER A 52 -6.61 0.58 2.55
CA SER A 52 -6.31 1.98 2.85
C SER A 52 -5.12 2.13 3.81
N SER A 53 -4.81 1.09 4.56
CA SER A 53 -3.69 1.03 5.50
C SER A 53 -3.27 -0.42 5.74
N LEU A 54 -2.04 -0.60 6.19
CA LEU A 54 -1.51 -1.86 6.72
C LEU A 54 -1.23 -1.65 8.22
N PRO A 55 -2.16 -2.03 9.11
CA PRO A 55 -2.01 -1.78 10.53
C PRO A 55 -0.87 -2.61 11.12
N VAL A 56 -0.06 -1.96 11.96
CA VAL A 56 1.01 -2.59 12.72
C VAL A 56 0.79 -2.25 14.20
N TYR A 57 0.74 -3.27 15.02
CA TYR A 57 0.59 -3.14 16.48
C TYR A 57 1.86 -3.58 17.17
N VAL A 58 2.24 -2.87 18.22
CA VAL A 58 3.33 -3.27 19.10
C VAL A 58 2.75 -3.50 20.49
N THR A 59 2.85 -4.74 20.94
CA THR A 59 2.38 -5.13 22.28
C THR A 59 3.51 -5.85 23.01
N ASN A 60 3.92 -5.32 24.15
CA ASN A 60 5.00 -5.89 24.96
C ASN A 60 6.29 -6.16 24.14
N GLY A 61 6.67 -5.25 23.26
CA GLY A 61 7.83 -5.40 22.40
C GLY A 61 7.67 -6.36 21.23
N THR A 62 6.50 -6.98 21.10
CA THR A 62 6.18 -7.85 19.95
C THR A 62 5.42 -7.07 18.89
N VAL A 63 5.86 -7.18 17.65
CA VAL A 63 5.23 -6.56 16.50
C VAL A 63 4.20 -7.55 15.92
N ILE A 64 2.97 -7.09 15.78
CA ILE A 64 1.84 -7.87 15.25
C ILE A 64 1.33 -7.15 14.00
N THR A 65 1.16 -7.90 12.92
CA THR A 65 0.59 -7.43 11.65
C THR A 65 -0.74 -8.13 11.38
N ALA A 66 -1.63 -7.48 10.64
CA ALA A 66 -2.88 -8.11 10.24
C ALA A 66 -2.64 -9.15 9.12
N ASP A 67 -3.43 -10.20 9.10
CA ASP A 67 -3.33 -11.33 8.17
C ASP A 67 -4.38 -11.31 7.04
N ASN A 68 -5.28 -10.33 7.06
CA ASN A 68 -6.43 -10.25 6.13
C ASN A 68 -6.29 -9.19 5.04
N ALA A 69 -5.12 -8.55 4.92
CA ALA A 69 -4.88 -7.53 3.91
C ALA A 69 -4.84 -8.18 2.51
N LYS A 70 -5.56 -7.60 1.55
CA LYS A 70 -5.59 -8.10 0.17
C LYS A 70 -5.91 -6.99 -0.82
N ILE A 71 -5.44 -7.17 -2.05
CA ILE A 71 -5.86 -6.39 -3.22
C ILE A 71 -6.90 -7.22 -3.97
N THR A 72 -8.04 -6.63 -4.30
CA THR A 72 -9.10 -7.32 -5.03
C THR A 72 -9.35 -6.63 -6.36
N ASN A 73 -9.28 -7.38 -7.45
CA ASN A 73 -9.73 -6.94 -8.76
C ASN A 73 -11.22 -7.28 -8.90
N ASN A 74 -12.08 -6.29 -8.73
CA ASN A 74 -13.53 -6.43 -8.85
C ASN A 74 -14.03 -6.30 -10.31
N SER A 75 -13.12 -6.12 -11.26
CA SER A 75 -13.47 -6.01 -12.67
C SER A 75 -14.03 -7.32 -13.19
N LYS A 76 -15.02 -7.25 -14.08
CA LYS A 76 -15.61 -8.45 -14.71
C LYS A 76 -14.67 -9.07 -15.76
N THR A 77 -13.75 -8.29 -16.31
CA THR A 77 -12.81 -8.72 -17.33
C THR A 77 -11.48 -7.99 -17.15
N GLY A 78 -10.40 -8.57 -17.63
CA GLY A 78 -9.06 -7.99 -17.57
C GLY A 78 -8.32 -8.32 -16.30
N ALA A 79 -7.01 -8.23 -16.37
CA ALA A 79 -6.12 -8.40 -15.22
C ALA A 79 -5.50 -7.07 -14.84
N VAL A 80 -5.20 -6.90 -13.55
CA VAL A 80 -4.49 -5.75 -13.00
C VAL A 80 -3.17 -6.20 -12.39
N GLN A 81 -2.21 -5.31 -12.29
CA GLN A 81 -0.92 -5.59 -11.68
C GLN A 81 -0.47 -4.38 -10.87
N VAL A 82 0.15 -4.61 -9.73
CA VAL A 82 0.83 -3.57 -8.97
C VAL A 82 2.10 -3.20 -9.70
N THR A 83 2.24 -1.93 -10.08
CA THR A 83 3.40 -1.41 -10.83
C THR A 83 4.34 -0.59 -9.95
N ALA A 84 3.83 -0.07 -8.83
CA ALA A 84 4.62 0.66 -7.86
C ALA A 84 4.08 0.46 -6.45
N LEU A 85 4.99 0.46 -5.50
CA LEU A 85 4.72 0.45 -4.07
C LEU A 85 5.66 1.46 -3.43
N SER A 86 5.12 2.37 -2.65
CA SER A 86 5.93 3.35 -1.93
C SER A 86 5.47 3.47 -0.48
N VAL A 87 6.43 3.77 0.37
CA VAL A 87 6.22 3.96 1.80
C VAL A 87 6.79 5.33 2.18
N THR A 88 6.06 6.07 2.98
CA THR A 88 6.46 7.42 3.41
C THR A 88 6.64 7.46 4.91
N ASP A 89 7.49 8.37 5.37
CA ASP A 89 7.63 8.66 6.78
C ASP A 89 6.31 9.19 7.35
N GLY A 90 6.00 8.76 8.56
CA GLY A 90 4.87 9.21 9.35
C GLY A 90 5.31 9.57 10.76
N ALA A 91 4.61 9.07 11.78
CA ALA A 91 5.03 9.18 13.17
C ALA A 91 6.37 8.45 13.46
N TYR A 92 6.70 7.48 12.61
CA TYR A 92 7.97 6.75 12.59
C TYR A 92 8.67 6.99 11.26
N LYS A 93 10.01 7.00 11.30
CA LYS A 93 10.83 7.01 10.07
C LYS A 93 10.84 5.63 9.45
N VAL A 94 10.79 5.56 8.14
CA VAL A 94 10.93 4.29 7.42
C VAL A 94 12.40 3.95 7.29
N GLY A 95 12.78 2.81 7.87
CA GLY A 95 14.13 2.28 7.82
C GLY A 95 14.31 1.14 6.83
N SER A 96 15.55 0.66 6.74
CA SER A 96 15.88 -0.54 5.99
C SER A 96 15.48 -1.79 6.79
N TYR A 97 14.79 -2.72 6.14
CA TYR A 97 14.37 -3.97 6.77
C TYR A 97 15.57 -4.90 7.06
N ASP A 98 16.55 -4.90 6.15
CA ASP A 98 17.71 -5.79 6.26
C ASP A 98 18.75 -5.28 7.27
N SER A 99 18.83 -3.95 7.44
CA SER A 99 19.74 -3.31 8.39
C SER A 99 18.96 -2.40 9.35
N PHE A 100 17.97 -2.98 10.03
CA PHE A 100 17.09 -2.25 10.93
C PHE A 100 17.85 -1.72 12.15
N SER A 101 17.74 -0.43 12.40
CA SER A 101 18.33 0.23 13.57
C SER A 101 17.61 1.55 13.88
N GLY A 102 17.69 1.99 15.12
CA GLY A 102 17.22 3.29 15.58
C GLY A 102 15.91 3.25 16.32
N SER A 103 15.72 4.24 17.20
CA SER A 103 14.46 4.51 17.89
C SER A 103 13.49 5.25 16.97
N LYS A 104 12.19 5.03 17.13
CA LYS A 104 11.13 5.62 16.29
C LYS A 104 11.30 5.32 14.77
N THR A 105 11.83 4.15 14.47
CA THR A 105 11.98 3.65 13.10
C THR A 105 11.07 2.45 12.92
N ILE A 106 10.51 2.31 11.72
CA ILE A 106 9.76 1.13 11.29
C ILE A 106 10.31 0.65 9.96
N ALA A 107 10.42 -0.64 9.79
CA ALA A 107 10.80 -1.24 8.52
C ALA A 107 9.79 -2.32 8.13
N LEU A 108 9.48 -2.42 6.86
CA LEU A 108 8.43 -3.29 6.34
C LEU A 108 8.98 -4.29 5.32
N LYS A 109 8.40 -5.49 5.36
CA LYS A 109 8.51 -6.49 4.31
C LYS A 109 7.08 -6.81 3.85
N ILE A 110 6.78 -6.58 2.57
CA ILE A 110 5.46 -6.81 1.96
C ILE A 110 5.64 -7.76 0.79
N ASN A 111 5.03 -8.94 0.85
CA ASN A 111 5.15 -10.00 -0.17
C ASN A 111 6.60 -10.21 -0.64
N SER A 112 7.53 -10.40 0.24
CA SER A 112 8.97 -10.52 -0.04
C SER A 112 9.71 -9.23 -0.43
N CYS A 113 9.05 -8.14 -0.77
CA CYS A 113 9.67 -6.85 -1.01
C CYS A 113 9.95 -6.13 0.30
N VAL A 114 11.13 -5.52 0.44
CA VAL A 114 11.58 -4.89 1.69
C VAL A 114 11.80 -3.39 1.52
N THR A 115 11.57 -2.64 2.59
CA THR A 115 11.94 -1.23 2.64
C THR A 115 13.45 -1.07 2.75
N LYS A 116 13.99 -0.06 2.07
CA LYS A 116 15.38 0.40 2.21
C LYS A 116 15.46 1.81 2.77
N GLY A 117 14.33 2.35 3.18
CA GLY A 117 14.07 3.70 3.62
C GLY A 117 12.72 4.16 3.08
N ALA A 118 12.35 5.42 3.34
CA ALA A 118 11.16 6.03 2.73
C ALA A 118 11.33 6.14 1.20
N GLY A 119 10.22 6.00 0.48
CA GLY A 119 10.17 6.10 -0.96
C GLY A 119 9.69 4.83 -1.65
N LYS A 120 10.06 4.67 -2.92
CA LYS A 120 9.66 3.51 -3.73
C LYS A 120 10.36 2.24 -3.28
N MET A 121 9.60 1.18 -3.12
CA MET A 121 10.11 -0.17 -2.91
C MET A 121 10.38 -0.85 -4.25
N SER A 122 11.44 -1.63 -4.31
CA SER A 122 11.67 -2.52 -5.46
C SER A 122 10.68 -3.68 -5.39
N ILE A 123 9.80 -3.77 -6.38
CA ILE A 123 8.81 -4.84 -6.49
C ILE A 123 9.22 -5.84 -7.57
N THR A 124 8.87 -7.10 -7.36
CA THR A 124 9.10 -8.17 -8.33
C THR A 124 7.79 -8.73 -8.84
N LYS A 125 7.80 -9.32 -10.02
CA LYS A 125 6.59 -9.94 -10.61
C LYS A 125 6.08 -11.12 -9.78
N ASP A 126 6.98 -11.82 -9.08
CA ASP A 126 6.62 -12.97 -8.24
C ASP A 126 5.95 -12.49 -6.93
N ALA A 127 6.40 -11.37 -6.37
CA ALA A 127 5.79 -10.77 -5.19
C ALA A 127 4.41 -10.15 -5.49
N PHE A 128 4.25 -9.60 -6.72
CA PHE A 128 3.04 -8.97 -7.19
C PHE A 128 2.65 -9.47 -8.58
N PRO A 129 2.16 -10.72 -8.67
CA PRO A 129 1.67 -11.29 -9.92
C PRO A 129 0.44 -10.53 -10.43
N LYS A 130 0.08 -10.77 -11.68
CA LYS A 130 -1.17 -10.26 -12.25
C LYS A 130 -2.38 -10.83 -11.50
N ILE A 131 -3.32 -9.97 -11.17
CA ILE A 131 -4.58 -10.32 -10.50
C ILE A 131 -5.66 -10.37 -11.56
N GLY A 132 -6.14 -11.56 -11.87
CA GLY A 132 -7.21 -11.77 -12.85
C GLY A 132 -8.54 -11.13 -12.42
N ALA A 133 -9.49 -11.08 -13.35
CA ALA A 133 -10.84 -10.58 -13.07
C ALA A 133 -11.49 -11.38 -11.92
N ALA A 134 -12.17 -10.70 -11.03
CA ALA A 134 -12.82 -11.26 -9.83
C ALA A 134 -11.88 -12.05 -8.90
N GLN A 135 -10.56 -11.82 -8.99
CA GLN A 135 -9.57 -12.45 -8.13
C GLN A 135 -8.99 -11.47 -7.10
N ASN A 136 -8.31 -12.02 -6.12
CA ASN A 136 -7.59 -11.23 -5.12
C ASN A 136 -6.13 -11.71 -4.98
N LEU A 137 -5.29 -10.80 -4.50
CA LEU A 137 -3.91 -11.05 -4.11
C LEU A 137 -3.79 -10.77 -2.61
N PRO A 138 -3.53 -11.79 -1.78
CA PRO A 138 -3.22 -11.59 -0.37
C PRO A 138 -1.94 -10.76 -0.22
N LEU A 139 -1.93 -9.88 0.78
CA LEU A 139 -0.75 -9.13 1.17
C LEU A 139 -0.24 -9.67 2.51
N THR A 140 0.82 -10.43 2.46
CA THR A 140 1.55 -10.84 3.66
C THR A 140 2.58 -9.78 3.97
N TYR A 141 2.53 -9.20 5.16
CA TYR A 141 3.49 -8.18 5.55
C TYR A 141 3.99 -8.37 6.97
N PHE A 142 5.21 -7.92 7.20
CA PHE A 142 5.91 -7.96 8.48
C PHE A 142 6.52 -6.59 8.74
N ALA A 143 6.63 -6.25 10.01
CA ALA A 143 7.28 -5.02 10.46
C ALA A 143 8.33 -5.31 11.54
N LYS A 144 9.29 -4.40 11.66
CA LYS A 144 10.29 -4.35 12.73
C LYS A 144 10.31 -2.98 13.36
#